data_0fe5ceef831c655ea1d563ea7c9f114c
#
_entry.id   0fe5ceef831c655ea1d563ea7c9f114c
#
_cell.length_a   1.000
_cell.length_b   1.000
_cell.length_c   1.000
_cell.angle_alpha   90.00
_cell.angle_beta   90.00
_cell.angle_gamma   90.00
#
_symmetry.space_group_name_H-M   'P 1'
#
loop_
_entity.id
_entity.type
_entity.pdbx_description
1 polymer ?
#
loop_
_entity_poly.entity_id
_entity_poly.type
_entity_poly.pdbx_seq_one_letter_code
_entity_poly.pdbx_strand_id
1 'polypeptide(L)'
;MVNLPAFAVSGLSGVPGFSGLALGSHTRRWPISPSGVSISAWASLQRAVPRLLAAIALMALQIGMTPAAASPFTAADAAAVRTVVQAQLAAFAADDAARAFFYAAPNVRQATGTPDGFLAMVQRGYPVVYRPASVAFLKPNGKNDDVIQRVQMTDADGESWLAIYSLQRQKNKTWRITGCSVVENRGRMA
;
A
#
# COMPACT_ATOMS: atom_id res chain seq x y z
N MET A 1 -11.21 -9.82 -28.69
CA MET A 1 -10.34 -9.94 -27.50
C MET A 1 -9.72 -8.56 -27.24
N VAL A 2 -10.36 -7.77 -26.41
CA VAL A 2 -9.80 -6.47 -26.00
C VAL A 2 -9.05 -6.71 -24.69
N ASN A 3 -7.74 -6.83 -24.79
CA ASN A 3 -6.85 -6.96 -23.65
C ASN A 3 -6.52 -5.55 -23.17
N LEU A 4 -7.25 -5.07 -22.18
CA LEU A 4 -6.97 -3.80 -21.52
C LEU A 4 -5.91 -4.02 -20.43
N PRO A 5 -4.87 -3.19 -20.37
CA PRO A 5 -3.80 -3.38 -19.42
C PRO A 5 -4.29 -3.24 -17.99
N ALA A 6 -4.01 -4.24 -17.19
CA ALA A 6 -4.06 -4.13 -15.74
C ALA A 6 -3.17 -2.95 -15.30
N PHE A 7 -3.67 -2.05 -14.47
CA PHE A 7 -2.83 -1.04 -13.83
C PHE A 7 -1.90 -1.71 -12.81
N ALA A 8 -0.84 -2.34 -13.33
CA ALA A 8 0.30 -2.75 -12.54
C ALA A 8 1.35 -1.65 -12.64
N VAL A 9 1.49 -0.85 -11.61
CA VAL A 9 2.62 0.06 -11.46
C VAL A 9 3.81 -0.77 -10.99
N SER A 10 4.63 -1.20 -11.95
CA SER A 10 5.97 -1.73 -11.68
C SER A 10 6.87 -0.57 -11.22
N GLY A 11 7.45 -0.73 -10.03
CA GLY A 11 8.43 0.18 -9.48
C GLY A 11 9.67 0.28 -10.37
N LEU A 12 10.02 1.50 -10.73
CA LEU A 12 11.27 1.85 -11.37
C LEU A 12 12.37 1.97 -10.32
N SER A 13 13.19 0.93 -10.20
CA SER A 13 14.55 1.03 -9.65
C SER A 13 15.48 1.43 -10.78
N GLY A 14 16.15 2.56 -10.64
CA GLY A 14 17.17 2.97 -11.57
C GLY A 14 17.87 4.25 -11.12
N VAL A 15 18.89 4.10 -10.28
CA VAL A 15 19.85 5.17 -10.01
C VAL A 15 21.14 4.85 -10.80
N PRO A 16 21.61 5.71 -11.71
CA PRO A 16 22.90 5.51 -12.36
C PRO A 16 24.05 5.90 -11.44
N GLY A 17 25.11 5.10 -11.51
CA GLY A 17 26.32 5.21 -10.76
C GLY A 17 27.13 6.48 -11.05
N PHE A 18 27.86 6.91 -10.06
CA PHE A 18 28.96 7.85 -10.19
C PHE A 18 30.26 7.07 -9.99
N SER A 19 31.03 6.97 -11.10
CA SER A 19 32.38 6.45 -11.10
C SER A 19 33.38 7.56 -10.79
N GLY A 20 34.29 7.26 -9.88
CA GLY A 20 35.70 7.60 -9.98
C GLY A 20 36.15 9.01 -9.65
N LEU A 21 36.99 9.10 -8.64
CA LEU A 21 38.31 9.74 -8.77
C LEU A 21 39.17 9.36 -7.55
N ALA A 22 40.27 8.74 -7.84
CA ALA A 22 41.36 8.40 -6.93
C ALA A 22 42.28 9.61 -6.70
N LEU A 23 43.11 9.48 -5.74
CA LEU A 23 44.42 10.03 -5.42
C LEU A 23 44.49 10.95 -4.21
N GLY A 24 45.41 10.58 -3.33
CA GLY A 24 46.05 11.52 -2.43
C GLY A 24 46.46 10.93 -1.07
N SER A 25 47.45 10.02 -1.10
CA SER A 25 48.24 9.63 0.06
C SER A 25 49.02 10.82 0.62
N HIS A 26 48.78 11.19 1.86
CA HIS A 26 49.77 11.91 2.68
C HIS A 26 49.77 11.37 4.09
N THR A 27 50.69 10.47 4.34
CA THR A 27 51.20 10.10 5.65
C THR A 27 51.88 11.31 6.34
N ARG A 28 51.37 11.75 7.46
CA ARG A 28 52.17 12.50 8.43
C ARG A 28 52.14 11.80 9.77
N ARG A 29 53.25 11.11 9.99
CA ARG A 29 53.67 10.53 11.25
C ARG A 29 54.16 11.67 12.17
N TRP A 30 53.65 11.77 13.38
CA TRP A 30 54.20 12.60 14.42
C TRP A 30 54.75 11.70 15.51
N PRO A 31 56.01 11.79 15.86
CA PRO A 31 56.56 11.05 16.99
C PRO A 31 56.60 11.96 18.23
N ILE A 32 56.00 11.54 19.33
CA ILE A 32 56.39 11.99 20.64
C ILE A 32 56.20 10.81 21.60
N SER A 33 57.31 10.23 22.03
CA SER A 33 57.49 9.39 23.20
C SER A 33 58.26 10.19 24.25
N PRO A 34 58.50 9.63 25.41
CA PRO A 34 57.61 9.51 26.58
C PRO A 34 58.27 10.18 27.81
N SER A 35 57.49 10.45 28.79
CA SER A 35 58.10 10.62 30.13
C SER A 35 57.10 10.13 31.17
N GLY A 36 57.53 9.13 31.91
CA GLY A 36 56.81 8.47 32.93
C GLY A 36 56.51 9.32 34.15
N VAL A 37 55.37 9.06 34.71
CA VAL A 37 55.11 9.27 36.15
C VAL A 37 54.26 8.08 36.60
N SER A 38 54.88 7.21 37.41
CA SER A 38 54.19 6.20 38.20
C SER A 38 53.35 6.88 39.28
N ILE A 39 52.04 6.70 39.21
CA ILE A 39 51.17 6.91 40.36
C ILE A 39 50.36 5.62 40.54
N SER A 40 50.99 4.70 41.20
CA SER A 40 50.34 3.54 41.79
C SER A 40 49.60 3.94 43.06
N ALA A 41 48.48 3.28 43.30
CA ALA A 41 47.71 3.25 44.53
C ALA A 41 46.69 4.36 44.80
N TRP A 42 45.56 4.34 44.07
CA TRP A 42 44.26 4.83 44.62
C TRP A 42 43.06 4.31 43.79
N ALA A 43 43.16 3.16 43.14
CA ALA A 43 42.18 2.68 42.17
C ALA A 43 41.47 1.37 42.59
N SER A 44 41.12 1.20 43.85
CA SER A 44 40.50 -0.06 44.28
C SER A 44 39.09 0.02 44.87
N LEU A 45 38.49 1.19 45.00
CA LEU A 45 37.16 1.26 45.66
C LEU A 45 36.02 1.91 44.85
N GLN A 46 36.17 2.19 43.58
CA GLN A 46 35.10 2.82 42.79
C GLN A 46 34.60 2.00 41.57
N ARG A 47 34.82 0.68 41.56
CA ARG A 47 34.46 -0.14 40.39
C ARG A 47 33.20 -0.98 40.53
N ALA A 48 32.44 -0.87 41.61
CA ALA A 48 31.28 -1.74 41.83
C ALA A 48 29.88 -1.09 41.58
N VAL A 49 29.79 0.23 41.63
CA VAL A 49 28.47 0.90 41.58
C VAL A 49 27.95 1.24 40.16
N PRO A 50 28.77 1.56 39.14
CA PRO A 50 28.23 1.95 37.84
C PRO A 50 27.71 0.78 36.95
N ARG A 51 28.08 -0.47 37.28
CA ARG A 51 27.64 -1.62 36.46
C ARG A 51 26.22 -2.09 36.74
N LEU A 52 25.69 -1.87 37.94
CA LEU A 52 24.30 -2.22 38.30
C LEU A 52 23.28 -1.21 37.75
N LEU A 53 23.62 0.07 37.67
CA LEU A 53 22.72 1.09 37.10
C LEU A 53 22.65 1.03 35.57
N ALA A 54 23.71 0.63 34.89
CA ALA A 54 23.72 0.43 33.45
C ALA A 54 22.86 -0.78 33.00
N ALA A 55 22.79 -1.82 33.82
CA ALA A 55 21.96 -3.00 33.50
C ALA A 55 20.47 -2.73 33.66
N ILE A 56 20.06 -1.85 34.59
CA ILE A 56 18.66 -1.48 34.80
C ILE A 56 18.19 -0.52 33.70
N ALA A 57 19.04 0.37 33.20
CA ALA A 57 18.71 1.28 32.11
C ALA A 57 18.54 0.56 30.74
N LEU A 58 19.24 -0.57 30.54
CA LEU A 58 19.13 -1.35 29.29
C LEU A 58 17.87 -2.22 29.24
N MET A 59 17.27 -2.54 30.39
CA MET A 59 16.05 -3.35 30.47
C MET A 59 14.76 -2.53 30.29
N ALA A 60 14.80 -1.21 30.43
CA ALA A 60 13.65 -0.33 30.28
C ALA A 60 13.38 0.10 28.83
N LEU A 61 14.25 -0.21 27.87
CA LEU A 61 14.12 0.19 26.47
C LEU A 61 13.52 -0.90 25.55
N GLN A 62 13.02 -1.97 26.15
CA GLN A 62 12.21 -3.00 25.48
C GLN A 62 10.71 -2.63 25.51
N ILE A 63 10.37 -1.34 25.33
CA ILE A 63 8.98 -0.97 25.05
C ILE A 63 8.66 -1.52 23.69
N GLY A 64 8.03 -2.69 23.72
CA GLY A 64 7.73 -3.51 22.58
C GLY A 64 7.02 -2.72 21.47
N MET A 65 7.70 -2.59 20.36
CA MET A 65 7.03 -2.51 19.07
C MET A 65 6.33 -3.85 18.88
N THR A 66 5.14 -4.00 19.48
CA THR A 66 4.26 -5.09 19.06
C THR A 66 3.99 -4.87 17.57
N PRO A 67 4.36 -5.83 16.70
CA PRO A 67 3.97 -5.72 15.31
C PRO A 67 2.45 -5.59 15.31
N ALA A 68 1.92 -4.54 14.68
CA ALA A 68 0.49 -4.38 14.50
C ALA A 68 0.01 -5.61 13.72
N ALA A 69 -0.55 -6.57 14.45
CA ALA A 69 -1.07 -7.79 13.85
C ALA A 69 -2.16 -7.34 12.85
N ALA A 70 -1.98 -7.71 11.58
CA ALA A 70 -2.97 -7.43 10.55
C ALA A 70 -4.30 -8.03 10.99
N SER A 71 -5.32 -7.20 11.12
CA SER A 71 -6.64 -7.63 11.57
C SER A 71 -7.24 -8.57 10.52
N PRO A 72 -7.83 -9.71 10.93
CA PRO A 72 -8.45 -10.62 9.99
C PRO A 72 -9.60 -9.92 9.25
N PHE A 73 -9.83 -10.30 7.99
CA PHE A 73 -10.96 -9.82 7.20
C PHE A 73 -12.28 -10.37 7.76
N THR A 74 -13.19 -9.49 8.13
CA THR A 74 -14.45 -9.83 8.84
C THR A 74 -15.68 -9.70 7.94
N ALA A 75 -16.84 -10.17 8.42
CA ALA A 75 -18.11 -9.95 7.75
C ALA A 75 -18.49 -8.46 7.67
N ALA A 76 -18.13 -7.67 8.67
CA ALA A 76 -18.31 -6.22 8.64
C ALA A 76 -17.46 -5.55 7.56
N ASP A 77 -16.23 -6.03 7.35
CA ASP A 77 -15.38 -5.58 6.25
C ASP A 77 -15.98 -5.93 4.89
N ALA A 78 -16.54 -7.13 4.74
CA ALA A 78 -17.22 -7.54 3.51
C ALA A 78 -18.41 -6.62 3.17
N ALA A 79 -19.19 -6.24 4.16
CA ALA A 79 -20.29 -5.28 4.00
C ALA A 79 -19.77 -3.89 3.62
N ALA A 80 -18.72 -3.40 4.29
CA ALA A 80 -18.12 -2.09 4.01
C ALA A 80 -17.52 -2.03 2.60
N VAL A 81 -16.83 -3.08 2.16
CA VAL A 81 -16.28 -3.22 0.80
C VAL A 81 -17.38 -3.16 -0.25
N ARG A 82 -18.47 -3.92 -0.05
CA ARG A 82 -19.64 -3.89 -0.92
C ARG A 82 -20.22 -2.49 -1.03
N THR A 83 -20.39 -1.80 0.11
CA THR A 83 -20.91 -0.42 0.17
C THR A 83 -20.04 0.54 -0.63
N VAL A 84 -18.71 0.44 -0.54
CA VAL A 84 -17.78 1.29 -1.29
C VAL A 84 -17.95 1.10 -2.80
N VAL A 85 -18.00 -0.15 -3.28
CA VAL A 85 -18.16 -0.42 -4.71
C VAL A 85 -19.56 0.01 -5.19
N GLN A 86 -20.62 -0.25 -4.43
CA GLN A 86 -21.98 0.20 -4.77
C GLN A 86 -22.06 1.73 -4.87
N ALA A 87 -21.44 2.44 -3.92
CA ALA A 87 -21.44 3.89 -3.91
C ALA A 87 -20.65 4.49 -5.08
N GLN A 88 -19.56 3.85 -5.51
CA GLN A 88 -18.84 4.26 -6.72
C GLN A 88 -19.65 4.02 -7.99
N LEU A 89 -20.30 2.87 -8.12
CA LEU A 89 -21.20 2.58 -9.26
C LEU A 89 -22.37 3.57 -9.33
N ALA A 90 -22.97 3.92 -8.19
CA ALA A 90 -24.02 4.94 -8.11
C ALA A 90 -23.52 6.33 -8.53
N ALA A 91 -22.27 6.68 -8.17
CA ALA A 91 -21.66 7.93 -8.59
C ALA A 91 -21.41 7.97 -10.10
N PHE A 92 -20.96 6.87 -10.72
CA PHE A 92 -20.83 6.76 -12.18
C PHE A 92 -22.18 6.92 -12.87
N ALA A 93 -23.22 6.25 -12.39
CA ALA A 93 -24.58 6.36 -12.95
C ALA A 93 -25.15 7.79 -12.88
N ALA A 94 -24.72 8.57 -11.88
CA ALA A 94 -25.10 9.98 -11.69
C ALA A 94 -24.15 10.98 -12.35
N ASP A 95 -23.13 10.54 -13.09
CA ASP A 95 -22.05 11.39 -13.64
C ASP A 95 -21.32 12.25 -12.58
N ASP A 96 -21.37 11.80 -11.30
CA ASP A 96 -20.70 12.48 -10.18
C ASP A 96 -19.22 12.06 -10.13
N ALA A 97 -18.40 12.74 -10.95
CA ALA A 97 -16.97 12.48 -11.05
C ALA A 97 -16.27 12.64 -9.69
N ALA A 98 -16.62 13.67 -8.92
CA ALA A 98 -15.97 13.93 -7.63
C ALA A 98 -16.23 12.80 -6.62
N ARG A 99 -17.47 12.35 -6.56
CA ARG A 99 -17.88 11.26 -5.66
C ARG A 99 -17.30 9.93 -6.11
N ALA A 100 -17.29 9.60 -7.40
CA ALA A 100 -16.67 8.41 -7.93
C ALA A 100 -15.17 8.36 -7.61
N PHE A 101 -14.47 9.49 -7.80
CA PHE A 101 -13.06 9.68 -7.52
C PHE A 101 -12.74 9.59 -6.01
N PHE A 102 -13.66 9.99 -5.14
CA PHE A 102 -13.50 9.88 -3.70
C PHE A 102 -13.30 8.42 -3.24
N TYR A 103 -13.96 7.46 -3.88
CA TYR A 103 -13.81 6.03 -3.54
C TYR A 103 -12.53 5.40 -4.09
N ALA A 104 -11.83 6.06 -5.02
CA ALA A 104 -10.55 5.60 -5.54
C ALA A 104 -9.42 5.80 -4.52
N ALA A 105 -8.49 4.88 -4.46
CA ALA A 105 -7.29 4.95 -3.64
C ALA A 105 -6.27 5.98 -4.21
N PRO A 106 -5.29 6.43 -3.42
CA PRO A 106 -4.31 7.42 -3.86
C PRO A 106 -3.57 7.06 -5.16
N ASN A 107 -3.20 5.77 -5.35
CA ASN A 107 -2.55 5.30 -6.58
C ASN A 107 -3.41 5.54 -7.83
N VAL A 108 -4.72 5.24 -7.75
CA VAL A 108 -5.65 5.48 -8.87
C VAL A 108 -5.82 6.97 -9.12
N ARG A 109 -5.97 7.76 -8.06
CA ARG A 109 -6.10 9.22 -8.17
C ARG A 109 -4.86 9.87 -8.79
N GLN A 110 -3.67 9.42 -8.42
CA GLN A 110 -2.42 9.91 -9.02
C GLN A 110 -2.32 9.54 -10.51
N ALA A 111 -2.72 8.32 -10.87
CA ALA A 111 -2.66 7.85 -12.26
C ALA A 111 -3.63 8.57 -13.19
N THR A 112 -4.80 9.02 -12.68
CA THR A 112 -5.86 9.63 -13.48
C THR A 112 -5.91 11.17 -13.36
N GLY A 113 -5.23 11.73 -12.36
CA GLY A 113 -5.03 13.15 -12.14
C GLY A 113 -6.24 13.85 -11.53
N THR A 114 -7.35 13.93 -12.25
CA THR A 114 -8.56 14.68 -11.86
C THR A 114 -9.81 13.81 -11.81
N PRO A 115 -10.86 14.22 -11.07
CA PRO A 115 -12.15 13.54 -11.09
C PRO A 115 -12.73 13.37 -12.49
N ASP A 116 -12.70 14.44 -13.31
CA ASP A 116 -13.23 14.40 -14.68
C ASP A 116 -12.39 13.47 -15.58
N GLY A 117 -11.07 13.50 -15.43
CA GLY A 117 -10.16 12.57 -16.11
C GLY A 117 -10.43 11.12 -15.76
N PHE A 118 -10.69 10.84 -14.48
CA PHE A 118 -11.08 9.53 -14.01
C PHE A 118 -12.42 9.08 -14.61
N LEU A 119 -13.46 9.91 -14.55
CA LEU A 119 -14.77 9.60 -15.12
C LEU A 119 -14.67 9.35 -16.63
N ALA A 120 -13.98 10.23 -17.36
CA ALA A 120 -13.79 10.08 -18.80
C ALA A 120 -13.02 8.80 -19.17
N MET A 121 -12.06 8.38 -18.37
CA MET A 121 -11.35 7.12 -18.54
C MET A 121 -12.30 5.92 -18.36
N VAL A 122 -13.15 5.95 -17.32
CA VAL A 122 -14.12 4.88 -17.06
C VAL A 122 -15.18 4.81 -18.18
N GLN A 123 -15.70 5.95 -18.61
CA GLN A 123 -16.68 6.02 -19.71
C GLN A 123 -16.14 5.37 -21.01
N ARG A 124 -14.87 5.64 -21.36
CA ARG A 124 -14.25 5.13 -22.58
C ARG A 124 -13.80 3.68 -22.47
N GLY A 125 -13.20 3.33 -21.34
CA GLY A 125 -12.51 2.04 -21.17
C GLY A 125 -13.34 0.96 -20.52
N TYR A 126 -14.39 1.34 -19.78
CA TYR A 126 -15.18 0.43 -18.94
C TYR A 126 -16.69 0.73 -19.00
N PRO A 127 -17.32 0.71 -20.21
CA PRO A 127 -18.73 1.11 -20.38
C PRO A 127 -19.68 0.31 -19.50
N VAL A 128 -19.46 -0.99 -19.32
CA VAL A 128 -20.29 -1.83 -18.43
C VAL A 128 -20.14 -1.45 -16.95
N VAL A 129 -19.00 -0.93 -16.52
CA VAL A 129 -18.82 -0.42 -15.15
C VAL A 129 -19.46 0.96 -14.98
N TYR A 130 -19.40 1.77 -16.03
CA TYR A 130 -19.99 3.10 -16.02
C TYR A 130 -21.52 3.05 -15.89
N ARG A 131 -22.18 2.22 -16.69
CA ARG A 131 -23.65 2.06 -16.68
C ARG A 131 -24.05 0.60 -16.91
N PRO A 132 -23.92 -0.27 -15.89
CA PRO A 132 -24.41 -1.64 -15.98
C PRO A 132 -25.94 -1.68 -16.04
N ALA A 133 -26.51 -2.56 -16.84
CA ALA A 133 -27.94 -2.87 -16.81
C ALA A 133 -28.32 -3.65 -15.54
N SER A 134 -27.41 -4.51 -15.07
CA SER A 134 -27.58 -5.21 -13.79
C SER A 134 -26.25 -5.48 -13.11
N VAL A 135 -26.29 -5.65 -11.76
CA VAL A 135 -25.11 -6.00 -10.96
C VAL A 135 -25.45 -7.07 -9.92
N ALA A 136 -24.57 -8.06 -9.76
CA ALA A 136 -24.66 -9.09 -8.73
C ALA A 136 -23.30 -9.23 -8.03
N PHE A 137 -23.26 -8.96 -6.73
CA PHE A 137 -22.06 -9.03 -5.91
C PHE A 137 -21.79 -10.47 -5.49
N LEU A 138 -20.62 -10.99 -5.83
CA LEU A 138 -20.14 -12.28 -5.35
C LEU A 138 -19.50 -12.13 -3.96
N LYS A 139 -19.28 -13.25 -3.28
CA LYS A 139 -18.58 -13.27 -1.99
C LYS A 139 -17.17 -12.67 -2.15
N PRO A 140 -16.80 -11.66 -1.36
CA PRO A 140 -15.45 -11.10 -1.42
C PRO A 140 -14.42 -12.09 -0.89
N ASN A 141 -13.21 -11.99 -1.42
CA ASN A 141 -12.05 -12.73 -0.95
C ASN A 141 -11.05 -11.73 -0.35
N GLY A 142 -11.01 -11.64 0.98
CA GLY A 142 -10.18 -10.70 1.71
C GLY A 142 -9.15 -11.39 2.58
N LYS A 143 -7.97 -10.78 2.66
CA LYS A 143 -6.90 -11.18 3.56
C LYS A 143 -6.25 -9.90 4.12
N ASN A 144 -6.29 -9.76 5.45
CA ASN A 144 -5.78 -8.58 6.13
C ASN A 144 -6.48 -7.28 5.63
N ASP A 145 -5.67 -6.35 5.12
CA ASP A 145 -6.12 -5.06 4.61
C ASP A 145 -6.37 -5.04 3.09
N ASP A 146 -6.28 -6.17 2.41
CA ASP A 146 -6.51 -6.31 0.97
C ASP A 146 -7.72 -7.20 0.70
N VAL A 147 -8.51 -6.85 -0.33
CA VAL A 147 -9.69 -7.63 -0.72
C VAL A 147 -9.92 -7.56 -2.23
N ILE A 148 -10.38 -8.66 -2.77
CA ILE A 148 -10.93 -8.76 -4.12
C ILE A 148 -12.44 -8.91 -4.01
N GLN A 149 -13.18 -7.94 -4.55
CA GLN A 149 -14.62 -7.99 -4.74
C GLN A 149 -14.93 -8.24 -6.20
N ARG A 150 -15.53 -9.37 -6.48
CA ARG A 150 -16.02 -9.69 -7.83
C ARG A 150 -17.48 -9.30 -7.94
N VAL A 151 -17.83 -8.69 -9.08
CA VAL A 151 -19.19 -8.24 -9.40
C VAL A 151 -19.54 -8.74 -10.79
N GLN A 152 -20.57 -9.57 -10.88
CA GLN A 152 -21.16 -9.90 -12.17
C GLN A 152 -21.97 -8.71 -12.65
N MET A 153 -21.83 -8.36 -13.89
CA MET A 153 -22.51 -7.23 -14.53
C MET A 153 -23.10 -7.68 -15.87
N THR A 154 -24.19 -7.05 -16.24
CA THR A 154 -24.76 -7.18 -17.59
C THR A 154 -24.75 -5.80 -18.21
N ASP A 155 -24.37 -5.69 -19.47
CA ASP A 155 -24.46 -4.44 -20.22
C ASP A 155 -25.85 -4.25 -20.86
N ALA A 156 -26.02 -3.18 -21.63
CA ALA A 156 -27.29 -2.86 -22.29
C ALA A 156 -27.68 -3.86 -23.38
N ASP A 157 -26.70 -4.57 -23.92
CA ASP A 157 -26.90 -5.57 -24.98
C ASP A 157 -27.19 -6.97 -24.41
N GLY A 158 -27.20 -7.10 -23.08
CA GLY A 158 -27.41 -8.35 -22.35
C GLY A 158 -26.19 -9.24 -22.22
N GLU A 159 -25.03 -8.75 -22.64
CA GLU A 159 -23.76 -9.46 -22.47
C GLU A 159 -23.29 -9.50 -21.03
N SER A 160 -22.74 -10.65 -20.61
CA SER A 160 -22.32 -10.86 -19.23
C SER A 160 -20.84 -10.57 -19.05
N TRP A 161 -20.53 -9.83 -18.00
CA TRP A 161 -19.18 -9.38 -17.64
C TRP A 161 -18.86 -9.70 -16.19
N LEU A 162 -17.58 -9.88 -15.88
CA LEU A 162 -17.08 -9.99 -14.52
C LEU A 162 -16.13 -8.82 -14.24
N ALA A 163 -16.56 -7.91 -13.41
CA ALA A 163 -15.72 -6.84 -12.88
C ALA A 163 -15.01 -7.33 -11.59
N ILE A 164 -13.69 -7.17 -11.57
CA ILE A 164 -12.81 -7.61 -10.48
C ILE A 164 -12.22 -6.36 -9.84
N TYR A 165 -12.78 -5.95 -8.70
CA TYR A 165 -12.32 -4.82 -7.93
C TYR A 165 -11.28 -5.26 -6.92
N SER A 166 -10.15 -4.56 -6.88
CA SER A 166 -9.19 -4.64 -5.80
C SER A 166 -9.40 -3.47 -4.86
N LEU A 167 -9.50 -3.72 -3.55
CA LEU A 167 -9.63 -2.68 -2.55
C LEU A 167 -8.60 -2.89 -1.44
N GLN A 168 -8.23 -1.79 -0.79
CA GLN A 168 -7.31 -1.79 0.33
C GLN A 168 -7.86 -0.92 1.47
N ARG A 169 -7.69 -1.42 2.70
CA ARG A 169 -7.99 -0.67 3.92
C ARG A 169 -6.90 0.36 4.15
N GLN A 170 -7.26 1.60 4.20
CA GLN A 170 -6.35 2.71 4.44
C GLN A 170 -5.98 2.83 5.94
N LYS A 171 -4.96 3.61 6.27
CA LYS A 171 -4.52 3.87 7.65
C LYS A 171 -5.66 4.38 8.56
N ASN A 172 -6.59 5.15 8.00
CA ASN A 172 -7.79 5.66 8.68
C ASN A 172 -8.94 4.63 8.74
N LYS A 173 -8.68 3.35 8.47
CA LYS A 173 -9.63 2.24 8.48
C LYS A 173 -10.72 2.30 7.41
N THR A 174 -10.66 3.22 6.44
CA THR A 174 -11.60 3.25 5.31
C THR A 174 -11.13 2.35 4.18
N TRP A 175 -12.06 1.71 3.47
CA TRP A 175 -11.77 0.95 2.26
C TRP A 175 -11.71 1.87 1.05
N ARG A 176 -10.74 1.65 0.15
CA ARG A 176 -10.58 2.38 -1.12
C ARG A 176 -10.27 1.42 -2.25
N ILE A 177 -10.75 1.74 -3.44
CA ILE A 177 -10.56 0.94 -4.65
C ILE A 177 -9.19 1.27 -5.24
N THR A 178 -8.32 0.25 -5.29
CA THR A 178 -6.96 0.34 -5.83
C THR A 178 -6.86 -0.04 -7.29
N GLY A 179 -7.91 -0.68 -7.83
CA GLY A 179 -8.00 -1.05 -9.24
C GLY A 179 -9.30 -1.77 -9.58
N CYS A 180 -9.58 -1.84 -10.87
CA CYS A 180 -10.67 -2.63 -11.44
C CYS A 180 -10.21 -3.20 -12.78
N SER A 181 -10.53 -4.47 -13.03
CA SER A 181 -10.41 -5.11 -14.33
C SER A 181 -11.75 -5.72 -14.72
N VAL A 182 -12.03 -5.79 -16.03
CA VAL A 182 -13.27 -6.34 -16.55
C VAL A 182 -12.95 -7.41 -17.58
N VAL A 183 -13.60 -8.56 -17.46
CA VAL A 183 -13.48 -9.67 -18.40
C VAL A 183 -14.86 -10.14 -18.82
N GLU A 184 -15.01 -10.59 -20.07
CA GLU A 184 -16.25 -11.24 -20.51
C GLU A 184 -16.50 -12.48 -19.65
N ASN A 185 -17.71 -12.58 -19.13
CA ASN A 185 -18.16 -13.75 -18.39
C ASN A 185 -18.96 -14.66 -19.31
N ARG A 186 -18.25 -15.32 -20.24
CA ARG A 186 -18.87 -16.35 -21.06
C ARG A 186 -19.18 -17.55 -20.18
N GLY A 187 -20.34 -17.50 -19.50
CA GLY A 187 -20.82 -18.61 -18.71
C GLY A 187 -20.81 -19.89 -19.57
N ARG A 188 -20.06 -20.90 -19.16
CA ARG A 188 -20.33 -22.25 -19.62
C ARG A 188 -21.71 -22.57 -19.10
N MET A 189 -22.68 -22.52 -20.00
CA MET A 189 -23.90 -23.30 -19.79
C MET A 189 -23.47 -24.75 -19.79
N ALA A 190 -23.45 -25.36 -18.61
CA ALA A 190 -23.29 -26.79 -18.46
C ALA A 190 -24.66 -27.43 -18.58
#